data_c17ce4cf4ade8b021b8147f8a9eb91ef
#
_entry.id   c17ce4cf4ade8b021b8147f8a9eb91ef
#
_cell.length_a   1.000
_cell.length_b   1.000
_cell.length_c   1.000
_cell.angle_alpha   90.00
_cell.angle_beta   90.00
_cell.angle_gamma   90.00
#
_symmetry.space_group_name_H-M   'P 1'
#
loop_
_entity.id
_entity.type
_entity.pdbx_description
1 polymer ?
#
loop_
_entity_poly.entity_id
_entity_poly.type
_entity_poly.pdbx_seq_one_letter_code
_entity_poly.pdbx_strand_id
1 'polypeptide(L)'
;MMRDTMRRSAALPKDQAVSGLNDAGFGELADDQSIKCVSIIIPAYNEQLAVRETVVELKQIFEVTNIDAEIIIVDDGSKDNTAREAKAAGARVIQHRSNRGYGASLKTGILAASNDIIAITDADGTYPAKYLPEMLAELEQSDMVVGSRTGADVHIPLSRKPAKWFLRVMANYVADTRIPDLNSGLRVFRRGVAVQYFAILSDQFSFTTTITLALLCDKYAVTYLPIDYRKRQGKSKIMPWDAGSFAVLILRVAMLFRPLRVFIPLAIACIVYGTAKSVVDLTHDPNISASAILAFVSALMMVLIGMLGDAVATRLGRFNQYAALGVRPKEYVEIADTSETTPAIY
;
A
#
# COMPACT_ATOMS: atom_id res chain seq x y z
N MET A 1 -12.69 -63.15 -23.54
CA MET A 1 -11.74 -63.73 -24.49
C MET A 1 -10.58 -62.69 -24.56
N MET A 2 -9.59 -62.96 -23.72
CA MET A 2 -8.19 -63.30 -24.12
C MET A 2 -7.50 -62.10 -24.76
N ARG A 3 -6.41 -61.58 -24.39
CA ARG A 3 -5.15 -61.88 -23.61
C ARG A 3 -4.24 -60.66 -23.91
N ASP A 4 -3.68 -60.05 -22.93
CA ASP A 4 -2.28 -60.20 -22.51
C ASP A 4 -1.21 -60.17 -23.62
N THR A 5 -0.31 -59.16 -23.53
CA THR A 5 1.16 -59.29 -23.67
C THR A 5 1.84 -57.94 -23.41
N MET A 6 2.41 -57.78 -22.25
CA MET A 6 3.85 -57.87 -21.86
C MET A 6 4.78 -56.79 -22.45
N ARG A 7 5.22 -55.95 -21.52
CA ARG A 7 6.57 -55.49 -21.18
C ARG A 7 7.69 -55.79 -22.21
N ARG A 8 8.41 -54.74 -22.54
CA ARG A 8 9.90 -54.82 -22.55
C ARG A 8 10.50 -53.44 -22.17
N SER A 9 11.23 -53.49 -21.07
CA SER A 9 12.26 -52.58 -20.61
C SER A 9 13.44 -52.60 -21.55
N ALA A 10 13.98 -51.46 -21.94
CA ALA A 10 15.31 -51.32 -22.48
C ALA A 10 16.10 -50.33 -21.66
N ALA A 11 16.97 -50.87 -20.81
CA ALA A 11 18.03 -50.14 -20.14
C ALA A 11 19.09 -49.75 -21.14
N LEU A 12 19.56 -48.51 -21.13
CA LEU A 12 20.77 -48.04 -21.81
C LEU A 12 21.93 -47.98 -20.83
N PRO A 13 23.17 -48.21 -21.28
CA PRO A 13 24.31 -48.54 -20.45
C PRO A 13 24.97 -47.31 -19.85
N LYS A 14 25.51 -47.52 -18.64
CA LYS A 14 26.49 -46.66 -17.96
C LYS A 14 27.84 -46.78 -18.66
N ASP A 15 28.61 -45.69 -18.49
CA ASP A 15 30.04 -45.56 -18.73
C ASP A 15 30.46 -45.01 -20.10
N GLN A 16 30.56 -43.68 -20.16
CA GLN A 16 31.79 -43.07 -20.67
C GLN A 16 32.01 -41.71 -19.96
N ALA A 17 33.08 -41.68 -19.20
CA ALA A 17 33.61 -40.52 -18.55
C ALA A 17 34.09 -39.49 -19.58
N VAL A 18 33.68 -38.24 -19.40
CA VAL A 18 34.43 -37.08 -19.89
C VAL A 18 34.74 -36.22 -18.65
N SER A 19 35.97 -36.43 -18.19
CA SER A 19 36.66 -35.55 -17.26
C SER A 19 36.99 -34.24 -17.98
N GLY A 20 36.71 -33.10 -17.34
CA GLY A 20 37.33 -31.82 -17.67
C GLY A 20 36.36 -30.75 -18.07
N LEU A 21 35.78 -30.10 -17.05
CA LEU A 21 35.38 -28.68 -16.99
C LEU A 21 34.89 -28.39 -15.54
N ASN A 22 35.80 -28.61 -14.61
CA ASN A 22 35.72 -27.98 -13.28
C ASN A 22 36.45 -26.64 -13.38
N ASP A 23 35.94 -25.70 -12.55
CA ASP A 23 36.48 -24.39 -12.20
C ASP A 23 36.04 -23.21 -13.08
N ALA A 24 34.79 -22.90 -13.00
CA ALA A 24 34.34 -21.52 -13.04
C ALA A 24 33.22 -21.34 -11.97
N GLY A 25 33.61 -20.86 -10.81
CA GLY A 25 32.90 -20.38 -9.63
C GLY A 25 31.42 -20.07 -9.75
N PHE A 26 30.58 -21.05 -9.52
CA PHE A 26 29.22 -20.88 -9.01
C PHE A 26 29.16 -21.40 -7.56
N GLY A 27 30.11 -20.91 -6.76
CA GLY A 27 30.13 -21.06 -5.32
C GLY A 27 29.83 -19.71 -4.69
N GLU A 28 28.89 -19.72 -3.75
CA GLU A 28 28.64 -18.63 -2.79
C GLU A 28 27.97 -17.36 -3.31
N LEU A 29 26.68 -17.42 -3.69
CA LEU A 29 25.75 -16.32 -3.54
C LEU A 29 24.41 -16.83 -2.96
N ALA A 30 24.46 -17.64 -1.93
CA ALA A 30 23.43 -17.71 -0.91
C ALA A 30 23.84 -16.72 0.19
N ASP A 31 23.95 -15.45 -0.19
CA ASP A 31 24.20 -14.39 0.78
C ASP A 31 22.92 -14.21 1.59
N ASP A 32 23.07 -14.29 2.91
CA ASP A 32 22.11 -14.01 3.95
C ASP A 32 21.41 -12.66 3.66
N GLN A 33 20.33 -12.67 2.88
CA GLN A 33 19.55 -11.49 2.49
C GLN A 33 18.61 -11.04 3.61
N SER A 34 18.89 -11.45 4.87
CA SER A 34 18.13 -10.96 6.00
C SER A 34 18.20 -9.43 6.07
N ILE A 35 17.06 -8.78 6.19
CA ILE A 35 16.97 -7.32 6.32
C ILE A 35 17.69 -6.90 7.59
N LYS A 36 18.83 -6.22 7.45
CA LYS A 36 19.72 -5.83 8.56
C LYS A 36 19.46 -4.41 9.07
N CYS A 37 18.77 -3.58 8.32
CA CYS A 37 18.51 -2.18 8.69
C CYS A 37 17.12 -1.72 8.28
N VAL A 38 16.49 -0.89 9.12
CA VAL A 38 15.13 -0.36 8.93
C VAL A 38 14.99 1.04 9.50
N SER A 39 14.24 1.93 8.84
CA SER A 39 13.79 3.19 9.43
C SER A 39 12.32 3.09 9.85
N ILE A 40 12.06 3.31 11.14
CA ILE A 40 10.73 3.23 11.74
C ILE A 40 10.16 4.64 11.86
N ILE A 41 9.09 4.91 11.12
CA ILE A 41 8.44 6.21 11.07
C ILE A 41 7.20 6.21 11.94
N ILE A 42 7.14 7.13 12.90
CA ILE A 42 6.08 7.24 13.89
C ILE A 42 5.51 8.65 13.88
N PRO A 43 4.34 8.87 13.26
CA PRO A 43 3.65 10.15 13.34
C PRO A 43 3.07 10.33 14.75
N ALA A 44 3.29 11.50 15.35
CA ALA A 44 2.82 11.80 16.69
C ALA A 44 2.14 13.18 16.73
N TYR A 45 1.00 13.28 17.42
CA TYR A 45 0.32 14.55 17.70
C TYR A 45 -0.41 14.50 19.05
N ASN A 46 0.14 15.17 20.06
CA ASN A 46 -0.33 15.16 21.45
C ASN A 46 -0.38 13.72 22.02
N GLU A 47 0.75 13.01 21.97
CA GLU A 47 0.90 11.62 22.42
C GLU A 47 1.99 11.51 23.53
N GLN A 48 2.15 12.57 24.38
CA GLN A 48 3.19 12.63 25.42
C GLN A 48 3.13 11.43 26.40
N LEU A 49 1.96 10.81 26.59
CA LEU A 49 1.77 9.72 27.56
C LEU A 49 2.29 8.38 27.04
N ALA A 50 2.28 8.16 25.72
CA ALA A 50 2.59 6.86 25.13
C ALA A 50 3.88 6.83 24.30
N VAL A 51 4.30 7.98 23.74
CA VAL A 51 5.42 8.03 22.79
C VAL A 51 6.73 7.49 23.37
N ARG A 52 7.03 7.77 24.65
CA ARG A 52 8.24 7.26 25.31
C ARG A 52 8.25 5.74 25.37
N GLU A 53 7.15 5.13 25.84
CA GLU A 53 7.02 3.67 25.98
C GLU A 53 7.12 2.99 24.61
N THR A 54 6.49 3.56 23.59
CA THR A 54 6.57 3.06 22.21
C THR A 54 8.00 3.05 21.69
N VAL A 55 8.78 4.12 21.90
CA VAL A 55 10.19 4.16 21.48
C VAL A 55 11.04 3.15 22.25
N VAL A 56 10.81 3.01 23.55
CA VAL A 56 11.57 2.04 24.39
C VAL A 56 11.25 0.60 23.96
N GLU A 57 9.97 0.25 23.75
CA GLU A 57 9.57 -1.08 23.29
C GLU A 57 10.24 -1.42 21.95
N LEU A 58 10.25 -0.48 20.99
CA LEU A 58 10.89 -0.67 19.70
C LEU A 58 12.40 -0.92 19.86
N LYS A 59 13.12 -0.12 20.64
CA LYS A 59 14.56 -0.31 20.88
C LYS A 59 14.85 -1.68 21.44
N GLN A 60 14.11 -2.11 22.46
CA GLN A 60 14.30 -3.42 23.08
C GLN A 60 14.15 -4.58 22.07
N ILE A 61 13.12 -4.51 21.20
CA ILE A 61 12.89 -5.56 20.19
C ILE A 61 14.04 -5.59 19.18
N PHE A 62 14.49 -4.44 18.70
CA PHE A 62 15.55 -4.40 17.69
C PHE A 62 16.95 -4.70 18.24
N GLU A 63 17.22 -4.39 19.50
CA GLU A 63 18.43 -4.84 20.20
C GLU A 63 18.49 -6.39 20.30
N VAL A 64 17.37 -7.03 20.65
CA VAL A 64 17.30 -8.51 20.77
C VAL A 64 17.43 -9.20 19.41
N THR A 65 16.90 -8.59 18.35
CA THR A 65 16.89 -9.20 16.99
C THR A 65 18.13 -8.84 16.16
N ASN A 66 19.04 -8.02 16.69
CA ASN A 66 20.26 -7.56 16.01
C ASN A 66 19.99 -6.91 14.64
N ILE A 67 18.87 -6.20 14.52
CA ILE A 67 18.50 -5.40 13.35
C ILE A 67 18.77 -3.93 13.69
N ASP A 68 19.53 -3.23 12.85
CA ASP A 68 19.79 -1.80 13.02
C ASP A 68 18.55 -0.98 12.71
N ALA A 69 17.98 -0.30 13.71
CA ALA A 69 16.73 0.42 13.60
C ALA A 69 16.90 1.92 13.87
N GLU A 70 16.71 2.73 12.82
CA GLU A 70 16.54 4.17 12.96
C GLU A 70 15.09 4.49 13.33
N ILE A 71 14.86 5.08 14.53
CA ILE A 71 13.51 5.48 14.97
C ILE A 71 13.32 6.97 14.75
N ILE A 72 12.37 7.33 13.88
CA ILE A 72 12.03 8.70 13.51
C ILE A 72 10.62 9.03 14.00
N ILE A 73 10.52 9.92 14.98
CA ILE A 73 9.25 10.51 15.40
C ILE A 73 9.01 11.78 14.59
N VAL A 74 7.88 11.86 13.90
CA VAL A 74 7.44 13.10 13.26
C VAL A 74 6.34 13.72 14.12
N ASP A 75 6.71 14.72 14.90
CA ASP A 75 5.79 15.49 15.73
C ASP A 75 5.04 16.52 14.88
N ASP A 76 3.76 16.31 14.71
CA ASP A 76 2.88 17.10 13.84
C ASP A 76 2.37 18.39 14.51
N GLY A 77 3.28 19.12 15.14
CA GLY A 77 2.97 20.38 15.80
C GLY A 77 2.22 20.20 17.13
N SER A 78 2.62 19.24 17.96
CA SER A 78 2.06 18.99 19.28
C SER A 78 2.15 20.22 20.19
N LYS A 79 1.15 20.37 21.06
CA LYS A 79 1.10 21.43 22.08
C LYS A 79 1.53 20.96 23.46
N ASP A 80 1.78 19.66 23.61
CA ASP A 80 2.22 18.99 24.83
C ASP A 80 3.73 18.63 24.75
N ASN A 81 4.20 17.77 25.64
CA ASN A 81 5.61 17.38 25.72
C ASN A 81 6.01 16.22 24.78
N THR A 82 5.20 15.90 23.75
CA THR A 82 5.44 14.76 22.86
C THR A 82 6.86 14.72 22.30
N ALA A 83 7.33 15.81 21.69
CA ALA A 83 8.67 15.87 21.11
C ALA A 83 9.80 15.70 22.14
N ARG A 84 9.62 16.28 23.34
CA ARG A 84 10.61 16.16 24.43
C ARG A 84 10.70 14.73 24.94
N GLU A 85 9.56 14.06 25.14
CA GLU A 85 9.52 12.67 25.61
C GLU A 85 10.12 11.71 24.57
N ALA A 86 9.83 11.91 23.28
CA ALA A 86 10.40 11.14 22.18
C ALA A 86 11.93 11.30 22.12
N LYS A 87 12.42 12.54 22.20
CA LYS A 87 13.88 12.82 22.20
C LYS A 87 14.59 12.24 23.42
N ALA A 88 13.96 12.34 24.60
CA ALA A 88 14.50 11.76 25.84
C ALA A 88 14.55 10.22 25.80
N ALA A 89 13.68 9.56 25.05
CA ALA A 89 13.73 8.14 24.76
C ALA A 89 14.80 7.77 23.70
N GLY A 90 15.45 8.78 23.09
CA GLY A 90 16.55 8.61 22.13
C GLY A 90 16.06 8.35 20.71
N ALA A 91 14.88 8.83 20.32
CA ALA A 91 14.43 8.87 18.93
C ALA A 91 14.95 10.12 18.21
N ARG A 92 15.13 10.02 16.88
CA ARG A 92 15.30 11.20 16.02
C ARG A 92 13.96 11.88 15.86
N VAL A 93 13.87 13.17 16.21
CA VAL A 93 12.60 13.90 16.19
C VAL A 93 12.62 14.98 15.10
N ILE A 94 11.58 14.98 14.26
CA ILE A 94 11.30 16.00 13.25
C ILE A 94 10.01 16.68 13.65
N GLN A 95 10.01 18.03 13.73
CA GLN A 95 8.82 18.78 14.15
C GLN A 95 8.25 19.60 13.00
N HIS A 96 6.94 19.50 12.79
CA HIS A 96 6.19 20.43 11.96
C HIS A 96 5.84 21.71 12.75
N ARG A 97 5.84 22.86 12.09
CA ARG A 97 5.45 24.13 12.71
C ARG A 97 3.97 24.17 13.11
N SER A 98 3.12 23.39 12.43
CA SER A 98 1.68 23.27 12.67
C SER A 98 1.22 21.89 12.23
N ASN A 99 0.01 21.48 12.68
CA ASN A 99 -0.57 20.20 12.27
C ASN A 99 -0.82 20.17 10.75
N ARG A 100 -0.19 19.25 10.07
CA ARG A 100 -0.29 19.01 8.61
C ARG A 100 -1.05 17.74 8.28
N GLY A 101 -1.23 16.87 9.27
CA GLY A 101 -1.95 15.62 9.16
C GLY A 101 -1.04 14.39 9.20
N TYR A 102 -1.67 13.25 9.50
CA TYR A 102 -1.03 11.95 9.66
C TYR A 102 -0.19 11.54 8.44
N GLY A 103 -0.78 11.63 7.25
CA GLY A 103 -0.09 11.27 6.01
C GLY A 103 1.05 12.22 5.66
N ALA A 104 0.91 13.52 5.95
CA ALA A 104 2.00 14.49 5.77
C ALA A 104 3.19 14.15 6.68
N SER A 105 2.93 13.74 7.92
CA SER A 105 3.95 13.29 8.85
C SER A 105 4.66 12.03 8.37
N LEU A 106 3.90 11.05 7.85
CA LEU A 106 4.49 9.85 7.24
C LEU A 106 5.37 10.20 6.04
N LYS A 107 4.92 11.06 5.13
CA LYS A 107 5.73 11.51 3.98
C LYS A 107 7.02 12.18 4.44
N THR A 108 6.93 13.06 5.43
CA THR A 108 8.12 13.74 6.00
C THR A 108 9.11 12.73 6.56
N GLY A 109 8.66 11.77 7.34
CA GLY A 109 9.50 10.72 7.92
C GLY A 109 10.12 9.81 6.87
N ILE A 110 9.36 9.36 5.86
CA ILE A 110 9.84 8.51 4.77
C ILE A 110 10.93 9.22 3.95
N LEU A 111 10.78 10.53 3.69
CA LEU A 111 11.81 11.32 3.00
C LEU A 111 13.07 11.52 3.83
N ALA A 112 12.93 11.61 5.15
CA ALA A 112 14.05 11.81 6.08
C ALA A 112 14.74 10.51 6.50
N ALA A 113 14.18 9.36 6.14
CA ALA A 113 14.70 8.04 6.46
C ALA A 113 16.05 7.77 5.80
N SER A 114 16.97 7.17 6.55
CA SER A 114 18.31 6.79 6.05
C SER A 114 18.29 5.45 5.32
N ASN A 115 17.35 4.54 5.69
CA ASN A 115 17.26 3.19 5.13
C ASN A 115 16.22 3.07 4.01
N ASP A 116 16.39 2.07 3.15
CA ASP A 116 15.45 1.76 2.09
C ASP A 116 14.24 0.96 2.57
N ILE A 117 14.36 0.25 3.69
CA ILE A 117 13.26 -0.44 4.33
C ILE A 117 12.61 0.51 5.33
N ILE A 118 11.31 0.69 5.18
CA ILE A 118 10.50 1.56 6.02
C ILE A 118 9.49 0.72 6.79
N ALA A 119 9.45 0.91 8.09
CA ALA A 119 8.34 0.49 8.93
C ALA A 119 7.55 1.73 9.38
N ILE A 120 6.24 1.63 9.43
CA ILE A 120 5.37 2.65 10.03
C ILE A 120 4.59 2.04 11.19
N THR A 121 4.42 2.80 12.27
CA THR A 121 3.57 2.43 13.40
C THR A 121 3.02 3.68 14.07
N ASP A 122 1.99 3.54 14.93
CA ASP A 122 1.39 4.67 15.63
C ASP A 122 2.10 4.92 16.98
N ALA A 123 2.09 6.16 17.45
CA ALA A 123 2.74 6.58 18.70
C ALA A 123 1.97 6.20 19.98
N ASP A 124 0.75 5.66 19.86
CA ASP A 124 -0.18 5.42 20.96
C ASP A 124 -0.06 4.04 21.64
N GLY A 125 0.96 3.27 21.28
CA GLY A 125 1.25 1.94 21.86
C GLY A 125 0.26 0.84 21.50
N THR A 126 -0.66 1.08 20.55
CA THR A 126 -1.68 0.09 20.17
C THR A 126 -1.14 -1.08 19.36
N TYR A 127 -0.04 -0.88 18.64
CA TYR A 127 0.62 -1.90 17.83
C TYR A 127 1.82 -2.49 18.58
N PRO A 128 1.80 -3.79 18.95
CA PRO A 128 2.94 -4.42 19.61
C PRO A 128 4.16 -4.50 18.67
N ALA A 129 5.30 -4.00 19.12
CA ALA A 129 6.53 -4.00 18.33
C ALA A 129 7.06 -5.41 18.01
N LYS A 130 6.68 -6.42 18.78
CA LYS A 130 7.10 -7.83 18.62
C LYS A 130 6.84 -8.43 17.23
N TYR A 131 5.90 -7.87 16.46
CA TYR A 131 5.58 -8.36 15.12
C TYR A 131 6.49 -7.79 14.02
N LEU A 132 7.23 -6.73 14.28
CA LEU A 132 8.07 -6.08 13.26
C LEU A 132 9.18 -6.98 12.70
N PRO A 133 9.91 -7.78 13.50
CA PRO A 133 10.91 -8.68 12.94
C PRO A 133 10.32 -9.73 11.98
N GLU A 134 9.17 -10.32 12.30
CA GLU A 134 8.48 -11.25 11.42
C GLU A 134 7.98 -10.58 10.14
N MET A 135 7.45 -9.34 10.25
CA MET A 135 7.04 -8.55 9.08
C MET A 135 8.21 -8.16 8.18
N LEU A 136 9.40 -7.92 8.75
CA LEU A 136 10.62 -7.66 7.99
C LEU A 136 11.07 -8.91 7.21
N ALA A 137 11.03 -10.09 7.83
CA ALA A 137 11.35 -11.35 7.16
C ALA A 137 10.36 -11.62 6.01
N GLU A 138 9.06 -11.39 6.19
CA GLU A 138 8.04 -11.58 5.15
C GLU A 138 8.18 -10.58 3.99
N LEU A 139 8.82 -9.43 4.21
CA LEU A 139 9.06 -8.42 3.17
C LEU A 139 10.05 -8.89 2.09
N GLU A 140 10.83 -9.92 2.33
CA GLU A 140 11.72 -10.50 1.30
C GLU A 140 10.93 -11.03 0.10
N GLN A 141 9.72 -11.57 0.35
CA GLN A 141 8.82 -12.13 -0.67
C GLN A 141 7.66 -11.19 -1.05
N SER A 142 7.61 -9.98 -0.48
CA SER A 142 6.52 -9.03 -0.64
C SER A 142 7.04 -7.62 -0.90
N ASP A 143 6.20 -6.77 -1.49
CA ASP A 143 6.49 -5.34 -1.66
C ASP A 143 6.04 -4.52 -0.45
N MET A 144 4.99 -5.00 0.23
CA MET A 144 4.48 -4.44 1.47
C MET A 144 3.89 -5.54 2.37
N VAL A 145 4.20 -5.48 3.67
CA VAL A 145 3.58 -6.32 4.70
C VAL A 145 2.74 -5.44 5.61
N VAL A 146 1.50 -5.86 5.87
CA VAL A 146 0.52 -5.15 6.70
C VAL A 146 0.17 -5.99 7.93
N GLY A 147 0.38 -5.45 9.11
CA GLY A 147 -0.11 -6.05 10.36
C GLY A 147 -1.63 -5.93 10.44
N SER A 148 -2.35 -7.02 10.18
CA SER A 148 -3.81 -7.05 10.13
C SER A 148 -4.41 -7.26 11.52
N ARG A 149 -5.28 -6.34 11.97
CA ARG A 149 -5.97 -6.38 13.27
C ARG A 149 -7.13 -7.38 13.22
N THR A 150 -6.82 -8.64 13.01
CA THR A 150 -7.80 -9.75 12.92
C THR A 150 -7.75 -10.69 14.11
N GLY A 151 -6.93 -10.40 15.14
CA GLY A 151 -6.86 -11.14 16.38
C GLY A 151 -8.18 -11.18 17.17
N ALA A 152 -8.27 -12.04 18.19
CA ALA A 152 -9.51 -12.38 18.90
C ALA A 152 -10.19 -11.20 19.64
N ASP A 153 -9.46 -10.13 19.97
CA ASP A 153 -9.92 -9.07 20.88
C ASP A 153 -10.37 -7.76 20.20
N VAL A 154 -10.75 -7.79 18.92
CA VAL A 154 -11.18 -6.56 18.23
C VAL A 154 -12.66 -6.26 18.46
N HIS A 155 -12.98 -5.41 19.45
CA HIS A 155 -14.33 -4.95 19.73
C HIS A 155 -14.76 -3.82 18.76
N ILE A 156 -15.65 -4.13 17.81
CA ILE A 156 -16.23 -3.16 16.89
C ILE A 156 -17.67 -2.86 17.28
N PRO A 157 -18.05 -1.60 17.56
CA PRO A 157 -19.45 -1.23 17.80
C PRO A 157 -20.36 -1.65 16.64
N LEU A 158 -21.51 -2.25 16.95
CA LEU A 158 -22.49 -2.78 15.99
C LEU A 158 -22.94 -1.74 14.95
N SER A 159 -23.11 -0.48 15.37
CA SER A 159 -23.53 0.65 14.50
C SER A 159 -22.54 0.96 13.36
N ARG A 160 -21.27 0.59 13.48
CA ARG A 160 -20.22 0.84 12.46
C ARG A 160 -20.02 -0.34 11.49
N LYS A 161 -20.65 -1.49 11.75
CA LYS A 161 -20.49 -2.70 10.93
C LYS A 161 -20.97 -2.53 9.47
N PRO A 162 -22.16 -1.92 9.18
CA PRO A 162 -22.63 -1.77 7.80
C PRO A 162 -21.70 -0.89 6.94
N ALA A 163 -21.26 0.26 7.48
CA ALA A 163 -20.36 1.16 6.77
C ALA A 163 -19.00 0.49 6.49
N LYS A 164 -18.41 -0.20 7.48
CA LYS A 164 -17.17 -0.96 7.29
C LYS A 164 -17.32 -2.09 6.27
N TRP A 165 -18.44 -2.80 6.30
CA TRP A 165 -18.74 -3.86 5.32
C TRP A 165 -18.80 -3.28 3.90
N PHE A 166 -19.55 -2.19 3.70
CA PHE A 166 -19.66 -1.54 2.40
C PHE A 166 -18.31 -1.07 1.85
N LEU A 167 -17.52 -0.37 2.68
CA LEU A 167 -16.18 0.09 2.31
C LEU A 167 -15.26 -1.08 1.95
N ARG A 168 -15.34 -2.20 2.69
CA ARG A 168 -14.56 -3.40 2.38
C ARG A 168 -14.96 -4.02 1.05
N VAL A 169 -16.28 -4.15 0.79
CA VAL A 169 -16.78 -4.69 -0.48
C VAL A 169 -16.31 -3.82 -1.64
N MET A 170 -16.42 -2.50 -1.52
CA MET A 170 -15.93 -1.55 -2.51
C MET A 170 -14.42 -1.68 -2.75
N ALA A 171 -13.64 -1.70 -1.69
CA ALA A 171 -12.18 -1.84 -1.76
C ALA A 171 -11.76 -3.18 -2.41
N ASN A 172 -12.39 -4.30 -1.99
CA ASN A 172 -12.14 -5.62 -2.57
C ASN A 172 -12.49 -5.67 -4.05
N TYR A 173 -13.61 -5.07 -4.44
CA TYR A 173 -14.03 -4.99 -5.84
C TYR A 173 -13.01 -4.21 -6.70
N VAL A 174 -12.53 -3.06 -6.20
CA VAL A 174 -11.55 -2.23 -6.90
C VAL A 174 -10.20 -2.95 -7.00
N ALA A 175 -9.71 -3.51 -5.87
CA ALA A 175 -8.40 -4.16 -5.80
C ALA A 175 -8.37 -5.56 -6.46
N ASP A 176 -9.54 -6.20 -6.68
CA ASP A 176 -9.65 -7.57 -7.18
C ASP A 176 -9.04 -8.62 -6.24
N THR A 177 -9.09 -8.35 -4.95
CA THR A 177 -8.55 -9.25 -3.94
C THR A 177 -9.24 -9.01 -2.61
N ARG A 178 -9.15 -9.99 -1.72
CA ARG A 178 -9.70 -9.88 -0.35
C ARG A 178 -8.72 -9.12 0.54
N ILE A 179 -9.14 -7.98 1.06
CA ILE A 179 -8.37 -7.13 1.96
C ILE A 179 -8.85 -7.38 3.39
N PRO A 180 -8.04 -8.00 4.27
CA PRO A 180 -8.42 -8.26 5.66
C PRO A 180 -8.53 -6.98 6.49
N ASP A 181 -7.53 -6.09 6.38
CA ASP A 181 -7.49 -4.80 7.08
C ASP A 181 -6.93 -3.70 6.18
N LEU A 182 -7.78 -2.76 5.80
CA LEU A 182 -7.44 -1.66 4.90
C LEU A 182 -6.70 -0.51 5.61
N ASN A 183 -6.99 -0.32 6.92
CA ASN A 183 -6.61 0.88 7.68
C ASN A 183 -5.62 0.61 8.82
N SER A 184 -4.91 -0.51 8.81
CA SER A 184 -3.87 -0.76 9.80
C SER A 184 -2.74 0.27 9.68
N GLY A 185 -2.25 0.78 10.81
CA GLY A 185 -1.10 1.67 10.88
C GLY A 185 0.25 0.94 10.89
N LEU A 186 0.27 -0.36 11.26
CA LEU A 186 1.51 -1.14 11.27
C LEU A 186 1.80 -1.73 9.90
N ARG A 187 2.89 -1.28 9.27
CA ARG A 187 3.26 -1.70 7.91
C ARG A 187 4.76 -1.67 7.73
N VAL A 188 5.25 -2.55 6.86
CA VAL A 188 6.64 -2.55 6.40
C VAL A 188 6.64 -2.58 4.87
N PHE A 189 7.48 -1.76 4.23
CA PHE A 189 7.58 -1.67 2.76
C PHE A 189 8.92 -1.05 2.33
N ARG A 190 9.27 -1.20 1.06
CA ARG A 190 10.44 -0.53 0.48
C ARG A 190 10.15 0.95 0.22
N ARG A 191 11.06 1.85 0.60
CA ARG A 191 10.91 3.32 0.44
C ARG A 191 10.54 3.71 -0.99
N GLY A 192 11.23 3.15 -1.99
CA GLY A 192 10.96 3.42 -3.39
C GLY A 192 9.54 3.10 -3.83
N VAL A 193 8.95 2.04 -3.27
CA VAL A 193 7.55 1.66 -3.53
C VAL A 193 6.56 2.69 -3.03
N ALA A 194 6.81 3.34 -1.89
CA ALA A 194 5.91 4.37 -1.36
C ALA A 194 6.08 5.74 -2.06
N VAL A 195 7.33 6.14 -2.32
CA VAL A 195 7.66 7.46 -2.87
C VAL A 195 7.03 7.68 -4.25
N GLN A 196 6.96 6.66 -5.10
CA GLN A 196 6.34 6.77 -6.42
C GLN A 196 4.85 7.16 -6.39
N TYR A 197 4.16 6.92 -5.25
CA TYR A 197 2.76 7.26 -5.07
C TYR A 197 2.52 8.54 -4.28
N PHE A 198 3.56 9.28 -3.86
CA PHE A 198 3.42 10.46 -2.99
C PHE A 198 2.47 11.53 -3.54
N ALA A 199 2.39 11.68 -4.86
CA ALA A 199 1.49 12.63 -5.51
C ALA A 199 0.01 12.34 -5.25
N ILE A 200 -0.35 11.07 -5.05
CA ILE A 200 -1.74 10.64 -4.83
C ILE A 200 -2.03 10.24 -3.39
N LEU A 201 -0.98 10.00 -2.58
CA LEU A 201 -1.16 9.67 -1.17
C LEU A 201 -1.68 10.89 -0.40
N SER A 202 -2.72 10.66 0.40
CA SER A 202 -3.34 11.70 1.22
C SER A 202 -2.40 12.19 2.32
N ASP A 203 -2.48 13.47 2.65
CA ASP A 203 -1.81 14.05 3.82
C ASP A 203 -2.54 13.76 5.14
N GLN A 204 -3.75 13.18 5.09
CA GLN A 204 -4.59 12.85 6.23
C GLN A 204 -4.59 11.35 6.55
N PHE A 205 -5.52 10.89 7.39
CA PHE A 205 -5.63 9.48 7.84
C PHE A 205 -5.85 8.46 6.72
N SER A 206 -6.24 8.87 5.54
CA SER A 206 -6.45 7.98 4.40
C SER A 206 -5.17 7.55 3.68
N PHE A 207 -3.99 7.97 4.13
CA PHE A 207 -2.69 7.54 3.58
C PHE A 207 -2.60 6.02 3.47
N THR A 208 -2.89 5.30 4.57
CA THR A 208 -2.80 3.83 4.63
C THR A 208 -3.77 3.13 3.68
N THR A 209 -4.99 3.65 3.55
CA THR A 209 -5.99 3.17 2.58
C THR A 209 -5.53 3.37 1.15
N THR A 210 -5.03 4.57 0.84
CA THR A 210 -4.62 4.93 -0.52
C THR A 210 -3.44 4.09 -0.99
N ILE A 211 -2.38 3.96 -0.16
CA ILE A 211 -1.20 3.16 -0.54
C ILE A 211 -1.56 1.69 -0.75
N THR A 212 -2.42 1.11 0.12
CA THR A 212 -2.86 -0.29 -0.05
C THR A 212 -3.58 -0.50 -1.37
N LEU A 213 -4.56 0.36 -1.68
CA LEU A 213 -5.33 0.23 -2.92
C LEU A 213 -4.45 0.49 -4.14
N ALA A 214 -3.56 1.48 -4.10
CA ALA A 214 -2.64 1.78 -5.19
C ALA A 214 -1.75 0.57 -5.50
N LEU A 215 -1.09 0.00 -4.50
CA LEU A 215 -0.22 -1.16 -4.67
C LEU A 215 -0.99 -2.39 -5.20
N LEU A 216 -2.15 -2.70 -4.63
CA LEU A 216 -2.97 -3.83 -5.08
C LEU A 216 -3.49 -3.63 -6.51
N CYS A 217 -3.86 -2.40 -6.90
CA CYS A 217 -4.29 -2.09 -8.26
C CYS A 217 -3.15 -2.27 -9.27
N ASP A 218 -1.93 -1.90 -8.90
CA ASP A 218 -0.72 -2.04 -9.72
C ASP A 218 -0.06 -3.43 -9.60
N LYS A 219 -0.75 -4.38 -8.92
CA LYS A 219 -0.33 -5.79 -8.82
C LYS A 219 0.95 -6.03 -8.01
N TYR A 220 1.30 -5.12 -7.10
CA TYR A 220 2.34 -5.37 -6.10
C TYR A 220 1.93 -6.47 -5.12
N ALA A 221 2.90 -7.24 -4.63
CA ALA A 221 2.69 -8.26 -3.62
C ALA A 221 2.46 -7.62 -2.24
N VAL A 222 1.22 -7.72 -1.72
CA VAL A 222 0.86 -7.22 -0.38
C VAL A 222 0.45 -8.38 0.50
N THR A 223 1.25 -8.64 1.53
CA THR A 223 1.00 -9.72 2.50
C THR A 223 0.38 -9.15 3.78
N TYR A 224 -0.48 -9.94 4.42
CA TYR A 224 -1.17 -9.57 5.66
C TYR A 224 -0.80 -10.55 6.77
N LEU A 225 -0.13 -10.03 7.81
CA LEU A 225 0.20 -10.78 9.01
C LEU A 225 -0.86 -10.52 10.10
N PRO A 226 -1.54 -11.53 10.64
CA PRO A 226 -2.46 -11.33 11.77
C PRO A 226 -1.72 -10.85 13.02
N ILE A 227 -2.18 -9.75 13.60
CA ILE A 227 -1.58 -9.17 14.81
C ILE A 227 -2.62 -8.91 15.89
N ASP A 228 -2.17 -8.89 17.15
CA ASP A 228 -2.95 -8.37 18.26
C ASP A 228 -3.05 -6.84 18.18
N TYR A 229 -4.10 -6.27 18.76
CA TYR A 229 -4.30 -4.84 18.81
C TYR A 229 -4.64 -4.42 20.23
N ARG A 230 -3.73 -3.70 20.89
CA ARG A 230 -3.89 -3.25 22.27
C ARG A 230 -4.95 -2.14 22.37
N LYS A 231 -5.56 -2.01 23.55
CA LYS A 231 -6.50 -0.92 23.81
C LYS A 231 -5.75 0.42 23.80
N ARG A 232 -6.25 1.36 23.01
CA ARG A 232 -5.67 2.72 22.90
C ARG A 232 -5.74 3.46 24.23
N GLN A 233 -4.65 4.11 24.62
CA GLN A 233 -4.62 5.10 25.68
C GLN A 233 -5.05 6.44 25.09
N GLY A 234 -6.35 6.81 25.18
CA GLY A 234 -6.88 8.09 24.67
C GLY A 234 -8.15 7.96 23.83
N LYS A 235 -8.61 9.09 23.27
CA LYS A 235 -9.85 9.16 22.48
C LYS A 235 -9.56 8.97 20.98
N SER A 236 -10.41 8.17 20.29
CA SER A 236 -10.34 8.01 18.83
C SER A 236 -10.64 9.34 18.14
N LYS A 237 -9.79 9.74 17.19
CA LYS A 237 -9.98 10.96 16.38
C LYS A 237 -10.87 10.70 15.15
N ILE A 238 -11.23 9.44 14.84
CA ILE A 238 -12.05 9.06 13.69
C ILE A 238 -13.53 9.14 14.05
N MET A 239 -14.29 9.94 13.30
CA MET A 239 -15.72 10.17 13.50
C MET A 239 -16.59 9.34 12.55
N PRO A 240 -17.87 9.04 12.87
CA PRO A 240 -18.72 8.21 12.02
C PRO A 240 -18.95 8.74 10.58
N TRP A 241 -18.96 10.04 10.39
CA TRP A 241 -19.12 10.68 9.07
C TRP A 241 -17.89 10.57 8.16
N ASP A 242 -16.74 10.17 8.71
CA ASP A 242 -15.55 9.91 7.90
C ASP A 242 -15.76 8.74 6.92
N ALA A 243 -16.78 7.89 7.14
CA ALA A 243 -17.11 6.80 6.22
C ALA A 243 -17.44 7.31 4.80
N GLY A 244 -18.12 8.45 4.68
CA GLY A 244 -18.39 9.08 3.38
C GLY A 244 -17.10 9.54 2.70
N SER A 245 -16.19 10.14 3.45
CA SER A 245 -14.88 10.57 2.96
C SER A 245 -14.03 9.37 2.49
N PHE A 246 -14.09 8.24 3.20
CA PHE A 246 -13.43 7.00 2.78
C PHE A 246 -14.05 6.41 1.50
N ALA A 247 -15.38 6.46 1.34
CA ALA A 247 -16.03 6.00 0.11
C ALA A 247 -15.61 6.84 -1.10
N VAL A 248 -15.61 8.17 -0.96
CA VAL A 248 -15.12 9.08 -2.01
C VAL A 248 -13.65 8.83 -2.32
N LEU A 249 -12.82 8.56 -1.31
CA LEU A 249 -11.41 8.21 -1.51
C LEU A 249 -11.27 6.92 -2.32
N ILE A 250 -11.97 5.84 -1.94
CA ILE A 250 -11.92 4.55 -2.67
C ILE A 250 -12.37 4.76 -4.12
N LEU A 251 -13.43 5.55 -4.33
CA LEU A 251 -13.90 5.90 -5.67
C LEU A 251 -12.85 6.67 -6.46
N ARG A 252 -12.17 7.66 -5.83
CA ARG A 252 -11.08 8.42 -6.48
C ARG A 252 -9.93 7.51 -6.89
N VAL A 253 -9.50 6.58 -6.02
CA VAL A 253 -8.45 5.61 -6.32
C VAL A 253 -8.91 4.66 -7.44
N ALA A 254 -10.17 4.20 -7.39
CA ALA A 254 -10.75 3.37 -8.44
C ALA A 254 -10.74 4.07 -9.80
N MET A 255 -11.13 5.35 -9.84
CA MET A 255 -11.11 6.16 -11.06
C MET A 255 -9.69 6.38 -11.61
N LEU A 256 -8.69 6.44 -10.73
CA LEU A 256 -7.30 6.64 -11.13
C LEU A 256 -6.65 5.37 -11.70
N PHE A 257 -6.96 4.19 -11.12
CA PHE A 257 -6.28 2.95 -11.46
C PHE A 257 -7.13 1.98 -12.31
N ARG A 258 -8.47 1.97 -12.11
CA ARG A 258 -9.39 1.01 -12.76
C ARG A 258 -10.74 1.64 -13.06
N PRO A 259 -10.80 2.71 -13.89
CA PRO A 259 -12.04 3.44 -14.17
C PRO A 259 -13.12 2.56 -14.78
N LEU A 260 -12.80 1.59 -15.63
CA LEU A 260 -13.77 0.65 -16.19
C LEU A 260 -14.56 -0.09 -15.10
N ARG A 261 -13.93 -0.45 -13.97
CA ARG A 261 -14.65 -1.08 -12.85
C ARG A 261 -15.71 -0.19 -12.21
N VAL A 262 -15.59 1.13 -12.34
CA VAL A 262 -16.59 2.08 -11.86
C VAL A 262 -17.71 2.26 -12.87
N PHE A 263 -17.37 2.43 -14.14
CA PHE A 263 -18.34 2.77 -15.17
C PHE A 263 -19.15 1.58 -15.69
N ILE A 264 -18.57 0.35 -15.76
CA ILE A 264 -19.28 -0.83 -16.28
C ILE A 264 -20.56 -1.16 -15.49
N PRO A 265 -20.56 -1.22 -14.14
CA PRO A 265 -21.79 -1.48 -13.39
C PRO A 265 -22.89 -0.44 -13.63
N LEU A 266 -22.49 0.83 -13.76
CA LEU A 266 -23.44 1.93 -14.05
C LEU A 266 -24.00 1.82 -15.47
N ALA A 267 -23.17 1.49 -16.45
CA ALA A 267 -23.59 1.26 -17.82
C ALA A 267 -24.56 0.07 -17.91
N ILE A 268 -24.28 -1.04 -17.21
CA ILE A 268 -25.17 -2.20 -17.12
C ILE A 268 -26.53 -1.80 -16.51
N ALA A 269 -26.53 -1.02 -15.42
CA ALA A 269 -27.77 -0.54 -14.82
C ALA A 269 -28.60 0.30 -15.79
N CYS A 270 -27.97 1.19 -16.59
CA CYS A 270 -28.63 1.96 -17.63
C CYS A 270 -29.19 1.07 -18.75
N ILE A 271 -28.46 0.04 -19.19
CA ILE A 271 -28.90 -0.91 -20.18
C ILE A 271 -30.13 -1.69 -19.68
N VAL A 272 -30.08 -2.20 -18.45
CA VAL A 272 -31.16 -2.93 -17.82
C VAL A 272 -32.43 -2.05 -17.73
N TYR A 273 -32.27 -0.80 -17.26
CA TYR A 273 -33.36 0.15 -17.20
C TYR A 273 -33.92 0.46 -18.59
N GLY A 274 -33.07 0.77 -19.57
CA GLY A 274 -33.45 1.07 -20.94
C GLY A 274 -34.22 -0.09 -21.60
N THR A 275 -33.72 -1.33 -21.39
CA THR A 275 -34.36 -2.54 -21.91
C THR A 275 -35.74 -2.78 -21.26
N ALA A 276 -35.80 -2.73 -19.91
CA ALA A 276 -37.07 -2.90 -19.19
C ALA A 276 -38.11 -1.85 -19.61
N LYS A 277 -37.68 -0.58 -19.71
CA LYS A 277 -38.55 0.51 -20.15
C LYS A 277 -39.02 0.33 -21.59
N SER A 278 -38.15 -0.07 -22.52
CA SER A 278 -38.49 -0.35 -23.91
C SER A 278 -39.55 -1.47 -24.03
N VAL A 279 -39.39 -2.54 -23.23
CA VAL A 279 -40.38 -3.63 -23.19
C VAL A 279 -41.74 -3.12 -22.72
N VAL A 280 -41.78 -2.32 -21.65
CA VAL A 280 -43.04 -1.72 -21.16
C VAL A 280 -43.66 -0.78 -22.21
N ASP A 281 -42.86 0.07 -22.85
CA ASP A 281 -43.34 1.00 -23.87
C ASP A 281 -43.99 0.24 -25.03
N LEU A 282 -43.33 -0.78 -25.57
CA LEU A 282 -43.83 -1.59 -26.68
C LEU A 282 -45.12 -2.38 -26.36
N THR A 283 -45.43 -2.61 -25.06
CA THR A 283 -46.68 -3.25 -24.64
C THR A 283 -47.86 -2.26 -24.57
N HIS A 284 -47.61 -0.94 -24.49
CA HIS A 284 -48.64 0.10 -24.37
C HIS A 284 -48.77 0.94 -25.65
N ASP A 285 -47.63 1.30 -26.25
CA ASP A 285 -47.54 2.09 -27.47
C ASP A 285 -46.43 1.53 -28.38
N PRO A 286 -46.61 1.52 -29.74
CA PRO A 286 -45.58 0.99 -30.64
C PRO A 286 -44.35 1.92 -30.78
N ASN A 287 -44.05 2.74 -29.78
CA ASN A 287 -42.93 3.69 -29.77
C ASN A 287 -42.06 3.50 -28.56
N ILE A 288 -40.73 3.62 -28.73
CA ILE A 288 -39.76 3.62 -27.65
C ILE A 288 -39.67 5.03 -27.07
N SER A 289 -39.83 5.18 -25.76
CA SER A 289 -39.76 6.48 -25.08
C SER A 289 -38.36 7.10 -25.13
N ALA A 290 -38.32 8.44 -25.13
CA ALA A 290 -37.07 9.19 -25.06
C ALA A 290 -36.22 8.81 -23.83
N SER A 291 -36.85 8.41 -22.72
CA SER A 291 -36.13 7.97 -21.51
C SER A 291 -35.36 6.65 -21.70
N ALA A 292 -35.94 5.71 -22.49
CA ALA A 292 -35.24 4.46 -22.81
C ALA A 292 -34.05 4.71 -23.75
N ILE A 293 -34.22 5.56 -24.76
CA ILE A 293 -33.16 5.96 -25.69
C ILE A 293 -32.04 6.67 -24.90
N LEU A 294 -32.39 7.61 -24.03
CA LEU A 294 -31.42 8.33 -23.19
C LEU A 294 -30.62 7.38 -22.30
N ALA A 295 -31.26 6.33 -21.77
CA ALA A 295 -30.54 5.32 -20.94
C ALA A 295 -29.49 4.55 -21.76
N PHE A 296 -29.81 4.14 -23.02
CA PHE A 296 -28.84 3.49 -23.89
C PHE A 296 -27.67 4.41 -24.29
N VAL A 297 -27.99 5.67 -24.62
CA VAL A 297 -26.94 6.68 -24.92
C VAL A 297 -26.05 6.92 -23.71
N SER A 298 -26.63 7.03 -22.50
CA SER A 298 -25.87 7.17 -21.25
C SER A 298 -24.98 5.96 -20.98
N ALA A 299 -25.49 4.75 -21.21
CA ALA A 299 -24.70 3.53 -21.07
C ALA A 299 -23.48 3.53 -22.03
N LEU A 300 -23.69 3.87 -23.29
CA LEU A 300 -22.62 3.97 -24.29
C LEU A 300 -21.57 5.01 -23.85
N MET A 301 -22.01 6.21 -23.42
CA MET A 301 -21.12 7.26 -22.95
C MET A 301 -20.31 6.82 -21.73
N MET A 302 -20.92 6.10 -20.77
CA MET A 302 -20.21 5.56 -19.61
C MET A 302 -19.13 4.56 -20.00
N VAL A 303 -19.39 3.67 -20.97
CA VAL A 303 -18.39 2.72 -21.47
C VAL A 303 -17.24 3.47 -22.15
N LEU A 304 -17.52 4.44 -23.01
CA LEU A 304 -16.50 5.22 -23.72
C LEU A 304 -15.62 6.01 -22.75
N ILE A 305 -16.22 6.68 -21.76
CA ILE A 305 -15.48 7.41 -20.71
C ILE A 305 -14.63 6.42 -19.88
N GLY A 306 -15.19 5.26 -19.53
CA GLY A 306 -14.47 4.21 -18.82
C GLY A 306 -13.26 3.70 -19.60
N MET A 307 -13.39 3.46 -20.90
CA MET A 307 -12.30 3.04 -21.78
C MET A 307 -11.22 4.10 -21.92
N LEU A 308 -11.63 5.37 -22.08
CA LEU A 308 -10.67 6.48 -22.14
C LEU A 308 -9.88 6.61 -20.85
N GLY A 309 -10.57 6.54 -19.69
CA GLY A 309 -9.92 6.55 -18.38
C GLY A 309 -8.95 5.39 -18.22
N ASP A 310 -9.31 4.18 -18.64
CA ASP A 310 -8.45 2.99 -18.54
C ASP A 310 -7.20 3.10 -19.44
N ALA A 311 -7.35 3.67 -20.63
CA ALA A 311 -6.21 3.94 -21.51
C ALA A 311 -5.22 4.95 -20.87
N VAL A 312 -5.73 5.98 -20.19
CA VAL A 312 -4.92 6.96 -19.46
C VAL A 312 -4.24 6.31 -18.25
N ALA A 313 -4.99 5.55 -17.43
CA ALA A 313 -4.48 4.85 -16.25
C ALA A 313 -3.35 3.87 -16.62
N THR A 314 -3.52 3.08 -17.69
CA THR A 314 -2.51 2.14 -18.18
C THR A 314 -1.22 2.85 -18.62
N ARG A 315 -1.30 4.02 -19.22
CA ARG A 315 -0.11 4.80 -19.61
C ARG A 315 0.62 5.36 -18.37
N LEU A 316 -0.11 5.90 -17.41
CA LEU A 316 0.47 6.42 -16.16
C LEU A 316 1.15 5.33 -15.33
N GLY A 317 0.55 4.13 -15.22
CA GLY A 317 1.15 2.99 -14.53
C GLY A 317 2.49 2.54 -15.14
N ARG A 318 2.62 2.55 -16.48
CA ARG A 318 3.88 2.24 -17.15
C ARG A 318 4.99 3.25 -16.85
N PHE A 319 4.68 4.53 -16.79
CA PHE A 319 5.66 5.56 -16.41
C PHE A 319 6.23 5.32 -15.01
N ASN A 320 5.40 4.93 -14.05
CA ASN A 320 5.84 4.63 -12.69
C ASN A 320 6.74 3.38 -12.62
N GLN A 321 6.46 2.34 -13.42
CA GLN A 321 7.30 1.14 -13.47
C GLN A 321 8.71 1.44 -14.02
N TYR A 322 8.84 2.27 -15.04
CA TYR A 322 10.16 2.67 -15.57
C TYR A 322 10.95 3.51 -14.57
N ALA A 323 10.27 4.36 -13.79
CA ALA A 323 10.91 5.13 -12.72
C ALA A 323 11.41 4.23 -11.58
N ALA A 324 10.66 3.16 -11.23
CA ALA A 324 11.05 2.19 -10.20
C ALA A 324 12.25 1.32 -10.61
N LEU A 325 12.43 1.06 -11.93
CA LEU A 325 13.57 0.32 -12.47
C LEU A 325 14.86 1.15 -12.57
N GLY A 326 14.86 2.41 -12.09
CA GLY A 326 16.02 3.29 -12.16
C GLY A 326 16.42 3.69 -13.59
N VAL A 327 15.60 3.36 -14.58
CA VAL A 327 15.78 3.79 -15.96
C VAL A 327 15.35 5.26 -16.03
N ARG A 328 16.29 6.16 -15.76
CA ARG A 328 16.08 7.59 -16.07
C ARG A 328 15.83 7.70 -17.57
N PRO A 329 14.74 8.36 -18.02
CA PRO A 329 14.67 8.81 -19.41
C PRO A 329 15.93 9.63 -19.68
N LYS A 330 16.58 9.42 -20.80
CA LYS A 330 17.87 10.04 -21.21
C LYS A 330 17.82 11.58 -21.38
N GLU A 331 16.85 12.27 -20.79
CA GLU A 331 16.58 13.69 -21.00
C GLU A 331 16.60 14.57 -19.73
N TYR A 332 17.27 14.16 -18.67
CA TYR A 332 17.64 15.14 -17.64
C TYR A 332 19.15 15.35 -17.72
N VAL A 333 19.54 16.39 -18.46
CA VAL A 333 20.86 17.00 -18.35
C VAL A 333 20.99 17.45 -16.89
N GLU A 334 21.86 16.79 -16.15
CA GLU A 334 22.32 17.25 -14.85
C GLU A 334 22.99 18.59 -15.08
N ILE A 335 22.30 19.68 -14.71
CA ILE A 335 22.96 21.01 -14.64
C ILE A 335 23.91 20.87 -13.45
N ALA A 336 25.16 20.58 -13.75
CA ALA A 336 26.24 20.63 -12.79
C ALA A 336 26.20 21.97 -12.08
N ASP A 337 26.15 21.97 -10.78
CA ASP A 337 26.26 23.15 -9.93
C ASP A 337 27.63 23.80 -10.16
N THR A 338 27.68 24.81 -11.00
CA THR A 338 28.87 25.62 -11.24
C THR A 338 28.99 26.70 -10.17
N SER A 339 29.09 26.31 -8.91
CA SER A 339 29.39 27.19 -7.79
C SER A 339 30.64 26.78 -7.04
N GLU A 340 31.71 26.44 -7.76
CA GLU A 340 33.07 26.46 -7.20
C GLU A 340 34.05 26.78 -8.32
N THR A 341 34.39 28.04 -8.45
CA THR A 341 35.74 28.56 -8.68
C THR A 341 35.65 30.05 -9.08
N THR A 342 35.74 30.92 -8.12
CA THR A 342 36.24 32.25 -8.36
C THR A 342 37.69 32.27 -7.86
N PRO A 343 38.72 32.35 -8.72
CA PRO A 343 40.05 32.68 -8.26
C PRO A 343 40.11 34.19 -8.01
N ALA A 344 40.53 34.54 -6.83
CA ALA A 344 40.95 35.89 -6.51
C ALA A 344 42.15 36.28 -7.40
N ILE A 345 42.01 37.36 -8.18
CA ILE A 345 43.14 38.12 -8.72
C ILE A 345 42.78 39.60 -8.66
N TYR A 346 43.57 40.30 -7.79
CA TYR A 346 43.82 41.73 -7.68
C TYR A 346 42.65 42.71 -7.62
#